data_a303f8a9506ac6deff9ccd40f9575ba8
#
_entry.id   a303f8a9506ac6deff9ccd40f9575ba8
#
_cell.length_a   1.000
_cell.length_b   1.000
_cell.length_c   1.000
_cell.angle_alpha   90.00
_cell.angle_beta   90.00
_cell.angle_gamma   90.00
#
_symmetry.space_group_name_H-M   'P 1'
#
loop_
_entity.id
_entity.type
_entity.pdbx_description
1 polymer ?
#
loop_
_entity_poly.entity_id
_entity_poly.type
_entity_poly.pdbx_seq_one_letter_code
_entity_poly.pdbx_strand_id
1 'polypeptide(L)'
;MQNKGKQLLAVWGSSNSGKTVTSIKLAKALSNRKKNVMLILCDDICPVLPTVYKSKDTVEISLGEVLSAPNISQEVILRNCVTLDKNPYLSVLGYKAGENPFSYAEYNKERAIDLFVLLRHIVDYVVIDCSSILTENIISTAALEVADEVLRLGSCDLKSISYFKSILPLISDSKFDAEKHLKVLSHVRQFQNSEEYRNAFSGVSYSLPYVRSLEEQCETLALFEDLTDKGATGYEAAIKEIIKEAFGDE
;
A
#
# COMPACT_ATOMS: atom_id res chain seq x y z
N MET A 1 -19.16 0.61 -21.80
CA MET A 1 -18.28 0.40 -20.65
C MET A 1 -18.80 1.30 -19.55
N GLN A 2 -19.28 0.74 -18.44
CA GLN A 2 -19.59 1.55 -17.26
C GLN A 2 -18.28 2.19 -16.81
N ASN A 3 -18.30 3.49 -16.61
CA ASN A 3 -17.18 4.23 -16.03
C ASN A 3 -17.05 3.73 -14.59
N LYS A 4 -16.21 2.69 -14.36
CA LYS A 4 -15.89 2.26 -13.02
C LYS A 4 -15.15 3.44 -12.39
N GLY A 5 -15.60 3.90 -11.22
CA GLY A 5 -14.93 4.95 -10.46
C GLY A 5 -13.45 4.62 -10.17
N LYS A 6 -12.80 5.42 -9.36
CA LYS A 6 -11.39 5.17 -8.93
C LYS A 6 -11.27 3.78 -8.28
N GLN A 7 -10.24 3.01 -8.64
CA GLN A 7 -10.06 1.62 -8.21
C GLN A 7 -8.66 1.33 -7.65
N LEU A 8 -7.61 2.04 -8.12
CA LEU A 8 -6.23 1.82 -7.71
C LEU A 8 -5.77 2.93 -6.76
N LEU A 9 -5.32 2.55 -5.57
CA LEU A 9 -4.68 3.41 -4.59
C LEU A 9 -3.25 2.94 -4.37
N ALA A 10 -2.27 3.78 -4.72
CA ALA A 10 -0.88 3.55 -4.35
C ALA A 10 -0.58 4.19 -2.99
N VAL A 11 0.00 3.43 -2.07
CA VAL A 11 0.42 3.91 -0.75
C VAL A 11 1.94 3.98 -0.73
N TRP A 12 2.46 5.19 -0.69
CA TRP A 12 3.89 5.46 -0.78
C TRP A 12 4.34 6.45 0.30
N GLY A 13 5.63 6.46 0.62
CA GLY A 13 6.17 7.40 1.60
C GLY A 13 7.53 7.03 2.15
N SER A 14 7.96 7.76 3.17
CA SER A 14 9.26 7.52 3.81
C SER A 14 9.32 6.15 4.49
N SER A 15 10.53 5.65 4.69
CA SER A 15 10.74 4.43 5.48
C SER A 15 10.14 4.61 6.88
N ASN A 16 9.57 3.54 7.41
CA ASN A 16 8.93 3.51 8.74
C ASN A 16 7.75 4.49 8.93
N SER A 17 7.17 5.02 7.84
CA SER A 17 5.98 5.87 7.93
C SER A 17 4.67 5.09 8.12
N GLY A 18 4.71 3.78 8.29
CA GLY A 18 3.52 2.96 8.48
C GLY A 18 2.75 2.67 7.18
N LYS A 19 3.40 2.72 6.01
CA LYS A 19 2.79 2.39 4.72
C LYS A 19 2.07 1.06 4.75
N THR A 20 2.78 -0.02 5.06
CA THR A 20 2.24 -1.38 5.11
C THR A 20 1.05 -1.51 6.07
N VAL A 21 1.17 -0.96 7.27
CA VAL A 21 0.08 -0.95 8.26
C VAL A 21 -1.14 -0.23 7.69
N THR A 22 -0.94 0.94 7.10
CA THR A 22 -2.01 1.74 6.50
C THR A 22 -2.63 1.02 5.30
N SER A 23 -1.83 0.44 4.41
CA SER A 23 -2.28 -0.34 3.25
C SER A 23 -3.16 -1.52 3.67
N ILE A 24 -2.73 -2.28 4.68
CA ILE A 24 -3.51 -3.40 5.24
C ILE A 24 -4.84 -2.92 5.84
N LYS A 25 -4.82 -1.84 6.63
CA LYS A 25 -6.05 -1.32 7.27
C LYS A 25 -7.03 -0.73 6.25
N LEU A 26 -6.53 -0.08 5.18
CA LEU A 26 -7.35 0.38 4.05
C LEU A 26 -7.98 -0.80 3.30
N ALA A 27 -7.17 -1.79 2.91
CA ALA A 27 -7.64 -2.98 2.21
C ALA A 27 -8.67 -3.76 3.04
N LYS A 28 -8.43 -3.91 4.35
CA LYS A 28 -9.38 -4.54 5.27
C LYS A 28 -10.69 -3.75 5.38
N ALA A 29 -10.64 -2.43 5.53
CA ALA A 29 -11.83 -1.62 5.65
C ALA A 29 -12.70 -1.65 4.38
N LEU A 30 -12.08 -1.72 3.20
CA LEU A 30 -12.78 -1.91 1.92
C LEU A 30 -13.41 -3.29 1.81
N SER A 31 -12.68 -4.36 2.13
CA SER A 31 -13.17 -5.73 2.05
C SER A 31 -14.28 -6.04 3.06
N ASN A 32 -14.30 -5.38 4.21
CA ASN A 32 -15.39 -5.46 5.18
C ASN A 32 -16.73 -4.92 4.62
N ARG A 33 -16.69 -4.14 3.55
CA ARG A 33 -17.88 -3.71 2.78
C ARG A 33 -18.32 -4.74 1.73
N LYS A 34 -17.78 -5.97 1.77
CA LYS A 34 -17.98 -7.06 0.80
C LYS A 34 -17.56 -6.70 -0.63
N LYS A 35 -16.53 -5.89 -0.76
CA LYS A 35 -15.86 -5.57 -2.03
C LYS A 35 -14.65 -6.47 -2.19
N ASN A 36 -14.43 -7.00 -3.38
CA ASN A 36 -13.23 -7.78 -3.68
C ASN A 36 -12.03 -6.84 -3.74
N VAL A 37 -11.05 -7.07 -2.90
CA VAL A 37 -9.86 -6.22 -2.76
C VAL A 37 -8.60 -7.03 -2.98
N MET A 38 -7.67 -6.52 -3.79
CA MET A 38 -6.32 -7.02 -3.90
C MET A 38 -5.37 -6.05 -3.19
N LEU A 39 -4.64 -6.56 -2.21
CA LEU A 39 -3.51 -5.87 -1.58
C LEU A 39 -2.21 -6.37 -2.24
N ILE A 40 -1.40 -5.46 -2.77
CA ILE A 40 -0.10 -5.78 -3.37
C ILE A 40 1.00 -5.22 -2.48
N LEU A 41 1.94 -6.08 -2.07
CA LEU A 41 3.10 -5.75 -1.24
C LEU A 41 4.35 -5.73 -2.13
N CYS A 42 4.83 -4.53 -2.49
CA CYS A 42 5.80 -4.33 -3.55
C CYS A 42 7.27 -4.34 -3.09
N ASP A 43 7.56 -4.48 -1.79
CA ASP A 43 8.93 -4.44 -1.30
C ASP A 43 9.65 -5.78 -1.61
N ASP A 44 10.60 -5.73 -2.54
CA ASP A 44 11.41 -6.86 -3.01
C ASP A 44 12.76 -6.97 -2.31
N ILE A 45 13.14 -5.95 -1.53
CA ILE A 45 14.35 -5.98 -0.67
C ILE A 45 14.01 -6.53 0.70
N CYS A 46 12.81 -6.19 1.21
CA CYS A 46 12.31 -6.68 2.48
C CYS A 46 10.90 -7.26 2.26
N PRO A 47 10.76 -8.52 1.77
CA PRO A 47 9.47 -9.16 1.54
C PRO A 47 8.54 -9.09 2.75
N VAL A 48 7.42 -8.38 2.60
CA VAL A 48 6.52 -8.05 3.70
C VAL A 48 5.50 -9.15 3.97
N LEU A 49 5.06 -9.88 2.94
CA LEU A 49 4.00 -10.90 3.06
C LEU A 49 4.23 -11.88 4.22
N PRO A 50 5.42 -12.49 4.38
CA PRO A 50 5.67 -13.43 5.49
C PRO A 50 5.73 -12.79 6.86
N THR A 51 5.82 -11.46 6.94
CA THR A 51 5.87 -10.71 8.20
C THR A 51 4.49 -10.22 8.66
N VAL A 52 3.47 -10.32 7.81
CA VAL A 52 2.11 -9.84 8.11
C VAL A 52 1.06 -10.95 8.05
N TYR A 53 1.35 -12.03 7.35
CA TYR A 53 0.44 -13.17 7.25
C TYR A 53 1.21 -14.50 7.21
N LYS A 54 0.81 -15.44 8.06
CA LYS A 54 1.40 -16.76 8.13
C LYS A 54 0.37 -17.82 7.72
N SER A 55 0.56 -18.37 6.54
CA SER A 55 -0.18 -19.53 6.05
C SER A 55 0.80 -20.50 5.38
N LYS A 56 0.43 -21.77 5.29
CA LYS A 56 1.18 -22.75 4.47
C LYS A 56 1.20 -22.34 3.01
N ASP A 57 0.15 -21.68 2.55
CA ASP A 57 -0.02 -21.26 1.16
C ASP A 57 0.92 -20.10 0.77
N THR A 58 1.44 -19.31 1.75
CA THR A 58 2.40 -18.23 1.46
C THR A 58 3.81 -18.71 1.12
N VAL A 59 4.09 -20.00 1.22
CA VAL A 59 5.41 -20.58 0.90
C VAL A 59 5.63 -20.71 -0.60
N GLU A 60 4.55 -20.89 -1.38
CA GLU A 60 4.62 -21.21 -2.81
C GLU A 60 4.23 -20.03 -3.72
N ILE A 61 3.65 -18.95 -3.17
CA ILE A 61 3.15 -17.83 -3.95
C ILE A 61 4.15 -16.67 -3.99
N SER A 62 4.25 -15.98 -5.13
CA SER A 62 5.11 -14.80 -5.25
C SER A 62 4.64 -13.81 -6.31
N LEU A 63 4.72 -12.53 -5.96
CA LEU A 63 4.60 -11.41 -6.91
C LEU A 63 5.69 -11.49 -7.99
N GLY A 64 6.91 -11.93 -7.64
CA GLY A 64 8.01 -12.10 -8.58
C GLY A 64 7.70 -13.14 -9.64
N GLU A 65 7.00 -14.25 -9.30
CA GLU A 65 6.55 -15.24 -10.28
C GLU A 65 5.52 -14.66 -11.27
N VAL A 66 4.62 -13.81 -10.79
CA VAL A 66 3.65 -13.13 -11.66
C VAL A 66 4.35 -12.20 -12.64
N LEU A 67 5.29 -11.38 -12.14
CA LEU A 67 5.98 -10.37 -12.94
C LEU A 67 6.95 -10.99 -13.96
N SER A 68 7.55 -12.14 -13.65
CA SER A 68 8.48 -12.85 -14.53
C SER A 68 7.81 -13.89 -15.43
N ALA A 69 6.51 -14.19 -15.26
CA ALA A 69 5.78 -15.13 -16.09
C ALA A 69 5.83 -14.73 -17.58
N PRO A 70 5.87 -15.64 -18.54
CA PRO A 70 5.84 -15.33 -19.97
C PRO A 70 4.67 -14.42 -20.36
N ASN A 71 3.47 -14.69 -19.79
CA ASN A 71 2.28 -13.86 -19.95
C ASN A 71 1.62 -13.69 -18.58
N ILE A 72 1.24 -12.45 -18.21
CA ILE A 72 0.40 -12.20 -17.05
C ILE A 72 -1.04 -12.52 -17.44
N SER A 73 -1.67 -13.40 -16.70
CA SER A 73 -3.08 -13.76 -16.88
C SER A 73 -3.80 -13.79 -15.52
N GLN A 74 -5.12 -13.72 -15.55
CA GLN A 74 -5.93 -13.85 -14.34
C GLN A 74 -5.59 -15.14 -13.57
N GLU A 75 -5.38 -16.25 -14.27
CA GLU A 75 -5.02 -17.54 -13.66
C GLU A 75 -3.66 -17.46 -12.93
N VAL A 76 -2.65 -16.86 -13.57
CA VAL A 76 -1.32 -16.66 -12.97
C VAL A 76 -1.42 -15.79 -11.71
N ILE A 77 -2.19 -14.69 -11.76
CA ILE A 77 -2.39 -13.82 -10.60
C ILE A 77 -3.06 -14.58 -9.46
N LEU A 78 -4.19 -15.24 -9.74
CA LEU A 78 -4.97 -15.93 -8.70
C LEU A 78 -4.22 -17.11 -8.08
N ARG A 79 -3.38 -17.80 -8.84
CA ARG A 79 -2.51 -18.88 -8.32
C ARG A 79 -1.41 -18.35 -7.38
N ASN A 80 -0.96 -17.12 -7.58
CA ASN A 80 0.12 -16.50 -6.83
C ASN A 80 -0.34 -15.53 -5.72
N CYS A 81 -1.63 -15.46 -5.43
CA CYS A 81 -2.15 -14.68 -4.32
C CYS A 81 -2.74 -15.59 -3.23
N VAL A 82 -2.79 -15.09 -2.01
CA VAL A 82 -3.49 -15.74 -0.89
C VAL A 82 -4.74 -14.95 -0.53
N THR A 83 -5.87 -15.65 -0.46
CA THR A 83 -7.11 -15.09 0.08
C THR A 83 -7.16 -15.36 1.59
N LEU A 84 -7.51 -14.37 2.38
CA LEU A 84 -7.51 -14.51 3.84
C LEU A 84 -8.65 -15.42 4.30
N ASP A 85 -8.34 -16.40 5.16
CA ASP A 85 -9.31 -17.37 5.69
C ASP A 85 -10.53 -16.71 6.35
N LYS A 86 -10.29 -15.64 7.12
CA LYS A 86 -11.33 -14.91 7.85
C LYS A 86 -12.02 -13.81 7.03
N ASN A 87 -11.51 -13.49 5.84
CA ASN A 87 -12.07 -12.45 4.99
C ASN A 87 -11.92 -12.82 3.50
N PRO A 88 -12.89 -13.55 2.94
CA PRO A 88 -12.81 -14.04 1.55
C PRO A 88 -12.85 -12.94 0.48
N TYR A 89 -13.10 -11.70 0.87
CA TYR A 89 -13.07 -10.54 -0.01
C TYR A 89 -11.70 -9.87 -0.09
N LEU A 90 -10.70 -10.34 0.68
CA LEU A 90 -9.35 -9.76 0.69
C LEU A 90 -8.32 -10.80 0.26
N SER A 91 -7.68 -10.54 -0.87
CA SER A 91 -6.55 -11.31 -1.38
C SER A 91 -5.27 -10.46 -1.29
N VAL A 92 -4.16 -11.12 -1.03
CA VAL A 92 -2.84 -10.49 -0.88
C VAL A 92 -1.85 -11.12 -1.87
N LEU A 93 -1.13 -10.29 -2.58
CA LEU A 93 -0.06 -10.64 -3.49
C LEU A 93 1.23 -9.95 -3.03
N GLY A 94 2.31 -10.69 -2.84
CA GLY A 94 3.58 -10.16 -2.37
C GLY A 94 4.72 -11.14 -2.60
N TYR A 95 5.94 -10.73 -2.29
CA TYR A 95 7.11 -11.58 -2.35
C TYR A 95 7.15 -12.55 -1.16
N LYS A 96 7.65 -13.78 -1.39
CA LYS A 96 7.83 -14.78 -0.33
C LYS A 96 9.15 -14.58 0.44
N ALA A 97 9.27 -15.24 1.57
CA ALA A 97 10.47 -15.15 2.41
C ALA A 97 11.74 -15.55 1.67
N GLY A 98 12.79 -14.73 1.79
CA GLY A 98 14.09 -14.97 1.19
C GLY A 98 14.23 -14.53 -0.26
N GLU A 99 13.18 -14.05 -0.89
CA GLU A 99 13.28 -13.43 -2.21
C GLU A 99 13.96 -12.05 -2.13
N ASN A 100 14.52 -11.66 -3.25
CA ASN A 100 15.20 -10.39 -3.44
C ASN A 100 15.13 -10.00 -4.94
N PRO A 101 15.57 -8.80 -5.35
CA PRO A 101 15.48 -8.35 -6.75
C PRO A 101 16.10 -9.29 -7.79
N PHE A 102 17.03 -10.18 -7.38
CA PHE A 102 17.72 -11.13 -8.26
C PHE A 102 17.09 -12.53 -8.28
N SER A 103 16.01 -12.75 -7.53
CA SER A 103 15.34 -14.08 -7.46
C SER A 103 14.61 -14.43 -8.75
N TYR A 104 14.28 -13.46 -9.57
CA TYR A 104 13.53 -13.61 -10.81
C TYR A 104 14.20 -12.88 -11.97
N ALA A 105 13.77 -13.22 -13.20
CA ALA A 105 14.18 -12.46 -14.37
C ALA A 105 13.71 -11.00 -14.27
N GLU A 106 14.55 -10.08 -14.74
CA GLU A 106 14.19 -8.67 -14.82
C GLU A 106 12.89 -8.48 -15.63
N TYR A 107 12.06 -7.57 -15.18
CA TYR A 107 10.85 -7.14 -15.87
C TYR A 107 10.88 -5.63 -16.09
N ASN A 108 10.18 -5.17 -17.11
CA ASN A 108 10.08 -3.76 -17.44
C ASN A 108 8.82 -3.11 -16.82
N LYS A 109 8.73 -1.80 -16.93
CA LYS A 109 7.60 -1.03 -16.40
C LYS A 109 6.27 -1.43 -17.03
N GLU A 110 6.25 -1.71 -18.32
CA GLU A 110 5.05 -2.13 -19.06
C GLU A 110 4.46 -3.38 -18.45
N ARG A 111 5.29 -4.31 -17.98
CA ARG A 111 4.85 -5.51 -17.29
C ARG A 111 4.12 -5.22 -15.98
N ALA A 112 4.63 -4.26 -15.20
CA ALA A 112 3.97 -3.84 -13.98
C ALA A 112 2.63 -3.13 -14.29
N ILE A 113 2.57 -2.33 -15.35
CA ILE A 113 1.34 -1.68 -15.81
C ILE A 113 0.31 -2.73 -16.26
N ASP A 114 0.71 -3.75 -17.02
CA ASP A 114 -0.17 -4.84 -17.45
C ASP A 114 -0.80 -5.57 -16.26
N LEU A 115 -0.04 -5.81 -15.19
CA LEU A 115 -0.56 -6.37 -13.96
C LEU A 115 -1.67 -5.49 -13.38
N PHE A 116 -1.45 -4.18 -13.24
CA PHE A 116 -2.44 -3.26 -12.67
C PHE A 116 -3.69 -3.14 -13.56
N VAL A 117 -3.52 -3.12 -14.88
CA VAL A 117 -4.65 -3.11 -15.83
C VAL A 117 -5.49 -4.37 -15.68
N LEU A 118 -4.88 -5.56 -15.59
CA LEU A 118 -5.60 -6.81 -15.37
C LEU A 118 -6.34 -6.82 -14.04
N LEU A 119 -5.73 -6.34 -12.97
CA LEU A 119 -6.35 -6.29 -11.65
C LEU A 119 -7.61 -5.43 -11.61
N ARG A 120 -7.67 -4.33 -12.39
CA ARG A 120 -8.91 -3.53 -12.54
C ARG A 120 -10.10 -4.33 -13.09
N HIS A 121 -9.85 -5.44 -13.76
CA HIS A 121 -10.89 -6.33 -14.29
C HIS A 121 -11.25 -7.48 -13.34
N ILE A 122 -10.38 -7.81 -12.39
CA ILE A 122 -10.52 -8.97 -11.50
C ILE A 122 -11.17 -8.59 -10.17
N VAL A 123 -10.87 -7.39 -9.62
CA VAL A 123 -11.33 -6.96 -8.30
C VAL A 123 -12.01 -5.58 -8.36
N ASP A 124 -12.69 -5.22 -7.28
CA ASP A 124 -13.32 -3.91 -7.14
C ASP A 124 -12.28 -2.83 -6.81
N TYR A 125 -11.33 -3.15 -5.92
CA TYR A 125 -10.27 -2.23 -5.48
C TYR A 125 -8.90 -2.89 -5.41
N VAL A 126 -7.87 -2.13 -5.72
CA VAL A 126 -6.46 -2.51 -5.57
C VAL A 126 -5.78 -1.50 -4.66
N VAL A 127 -5.19 -1.98 -3.57
CA VAL A 127 -4.33 -1.19 -2.68
C VAL A 127 -2.90 -1.66 -2.89
N ILE A 128 -2.00 -0.74 -3.20
CA ILE A 128 -0.62 -1.05 -3.57
C ILE A 128 0.31 -0.47 -2.51
N ASP A 129 0.92 -1.33 -1.69
CA ASP A 129 1.93 -0.97 -0.70
C ASP A 129 3.29 -0.83 -1.38
N CYS A 130 3.68 0.39 -1.70
CA CYS A 130 4.88 0.70 -2.46
C CYS A 130 6.14 0.68 -1.58
N SER A 131 7.27 0.27 -2.15
CA SER A 131 8.59 0.44 -1.53
C SER A 131 8.92 1.94 -1.35
N SER A 132 9.72 2.25 -0.33
CA SER A 132 10.28 3.60 -0.18
C SER A 132 11.42 3.89 -1.16
N ILE A 133 12.02 2.85 -1.75
CA ILE A 133 13.15 2.95 -2.69
C ILE A 133 12.62 2.94 -4.12
N LEU A 134 12.06 4.08 -4.56
CA LEU A 134 11.40 4.18 -5.87
C LEU A 134 12.35 3.99 -7.05
N THR A 135 13.62 4.43 -6.92
CA THR A 135 14.59 4.40 -7.99
C THR A 135 14.97 2.99 -8.46
N GLU A 136 14.80 2.00 -7.61
CA GLU A 136 15.16 0.61 -7.86
C GLU A 136 13.93 -0.32 -7.94
N ASN A 137 12.77 0.13 -7.46
CA ASN A 137 11.55 -0.67 -7.43
C ASN A 137 10.59 -0.25 -8.55
N ILE A 138 10.69 -0.95 -9.69
CA ILE A 138 9.93 -0.65 -10.92
C ILE A 138 8.41 -0.70 -10.69
N ILE A 139 7.92 -1.69 -9.95
CA ILE A 139 6.47 -1.84 -9.72
C ILE A 139 5.91 -0.70 -8.88
N SER A 140 6.64 -0.21 -7.88
CA SER A 140 6.21 0.96 -7.09
C SER A 140 6.19 2.23 -7.93
N THR A 141 7.19 2.42 -8.79
CA THR A 141 7.23 3.58 -9.71
C THR A 141 6.08 3.53 -10.71
N ALA A 142 5.79 2.36 -11.29
CA ALA A 142 4.64 2.17 -12.17
C ALA A 142 3.31 2.42 -11.44
N ALA A 143 3.20 1.97 -10.18
CA ALA A 143 2.01 2.20 -9.35
C ALA A 143 1.73 3.70 -9.17
N LEU A 144 2.75 4.52 -8.88
CA LEU A 144 2.58 5.97 -8.74
C LEU A 144 2.12 6.64 -10.04
N GLU A 145 2.52 6.12 -11.21
CA GLU A 145 2.09 6.65 -12.50
C GLU A 145 0.63 6.32 -12.81
N VAL A 146 0.19 5.05 -12.59
CA VAL A 146 -1.10 4.57 -13.07
C VAL A 146 -2.21 4.52 -12.03
N ALA A 147 -1.91 4.72 -10.74
CA ALA A 147 -2.92 4.77 -9.69
C ALA A 147 -3.88 5.95 -9.91
N ASP A 148 -5.14 5.76 -9.54
CA ASP A 148 -6.15 6.80 -9.58
C ASP A 148 -5.92 7.84 -8.48
N GLU A 149 -5.39 7.38 -7.32
CA GLU A 149 -4.96 8.22 -6.21
C GLU A 149 -3.67 7.68 -5.59
N VAL A 150 -2.89 8.55 -5.00
CA VAL A 150 -1.64 8.21 -4.30
C VAL A 150 -1.71 8.71 -2.86
N LEU A 151 -1.62 7.82 -1.89
CA LEU A 151 -1.50 8.17 -0.49
C LEU A 151 -0.02 8.37 -0.15
N ARG A 152 0.39 9.62 0.05
CA ARG A 152 1.77 9.96 0.40
C ARG A 152 1.92 10.06 1.92
N LEU A 153 2.54 9.06 2.54
CA LEU A 153 2.75 8.99 3.98
C LEU A 153 4.11 9.55 4.41
N GLY A 154 4.08 10.45 5.36
CA GLY A 154 5.25 10.89 6.11
C GLY A 154 5.07 10.69 7.60
N SER A 155 6.11 10.29 8.33
CA SER A 155 6.12 10.25 9.78
C SER A 155 6.58 11.59 10.39
N CYS A 156 6.18 11.84 11.64
CA CYS A 156 6.63 13.01 12.38
C CYS A 156 8.08 12.84 12.88
N ASP A 157 9.03 12.74 11.96
CA ASP A 157 10.46 12.67 12.25
C ASP A 157 11.31 13.36 11.18
N LEU A 158 12.55 13.70 11.55
CA LEU A 158 13.47 14.43 10.67
C LEU A 158 13.94 13.60 9.47
N LYS A 159 13.94 12.26 9.57
CA LYS A 159 14.31 11.39 8.46
C LYS A 159 13.24 11.45 7.36
N SER A 160 11.98 11.52 7.74
CA SER A 160 10.87 11.68 6.80
C SER A 160 10.98 13.01 6.04
N ILE A 161 11.29 14.10 6.73
CA ILE A 161 11.55 15.40 6.07
C ILE A 161 12.72 15.30 5.09
N SER A 162 13.83 14.71 5.51
CA SER A 162 15.03 14.52 4.67
C SER A 162 14.70 13.67 3.45
N TYR A 163 13.97 12.58 3.63
CA TYR A 163 13.54 11.69 2.55
C TYR A 163 12.75 12.45 1.49
N PHE A 164 11.71 13.20 1.89
CA PHE A 164 10.90 13.93 0.91
C PHE A 164 11.65 15.07 0.22
N LYS A 165 12.57 15.74 0.90
CA LYS A 165 13.44 16.73 0.25
C LYS A 165 14.29 16.11 -0.87
N SER A 166 14.71 14.87 -0.72
CA SER A 166 15.54 14.16 -1.69
C SER A 166 14.72 13.53 -2.82
N ILE A 167 13.55 12.95 -2.51
CA ILE A 167 12.82 12.12 -3.46
C ILE A 167 11.81 12.91 -4.30
N LEU A 168 11.21 13.99 -3.75
CA LEU A 168 10.19 14.75 -4.47
C LEU A 168 10.67 15.33 -5.80
N PRO A 169 11.93 15.81 -5.95
CA PRO A 169 12.43 16.24 -7.25
C PRO A 169 12.44 15.13 -8.30
N LEU A 170 12.60 13.86 -7.91
CA LEU A 170 12.63 12.72 -8.84
C LEU A 170 11.24 12.35 -9.36
N ILE A 171 10.19 12.72 -8.65
CA ILE A 171 8.79 12.49 -9.04
C ILE A 171 8.05 13.79 -9.39
N SER A 172 8.78 14.81 -9.82
CA SER A 172 8.21 16.08 -10.29
C SER A 172 7.72 16.05 -11.74
N ASP A 173 7.98 14.97 -12.46
CA ASP A 173 7.48 14.74 -13.82
C ASP A 173 5.94 14.66 -13.83
N SER A 174 5.32 15.25 -14.86
CA SER A 174 3.86 15.30 -15.03
C SER A 174 3.19 13.92 -15.03
N LYS A 175 3.92 12.86 -15.38
CA LYS A 175 3.41 11.47 -15.34
C LYS A 175 3.00 11.00 -13.94
N PHE A 176 3.57 11.60 -12.89
CA PHE A 176 3.23 11.26 -11.50
C PHE A 176 2.04 12.07 -10.95
N ASP A 177 1.56 13.06 -11.69
CA ASP A 177 0.39 13.87 -11.34
C ASP A 177 0.28 14.22 -9.84
N ALA A 178 0.92 15.30 -9.44
CA ALA A 178 1.00 15.70 -8.04
C ALA A 178 -0.37 16.01 -7.39
N GLU A 179 -1.40 16.29 -8.20
CA GLU A 179 -2.75 16.63 -7.69
C GLU A 179 -3.47 15.40 -7.12
N LYS A 180 -3.17 14.20 -7.62
CA LYS A 180 -3.73 12.95 -7.08
C LYS A 180 -3.07 12.49 -5.77
N HIS A 181 -2.11 13.27 -5.22
CA HIS A 181 -1.40 12.89 -4.01
C HIS A 181 -2.10 13.40 -2.75
N LEU A 182 -2.79 12.50 -2.04
CA LEU A 182 -3.30 12.74 -0.69
C LEU A 182 -2.14 12.68 0.31
N LYS A 183 -1.85 13.79 0.98
CA LYS A 183 -0.72 13.92 1.89
C LYS A 183 -1.14 13.54 3.30
N VAL A 184 -0.51 12.53 3.89
CA VAL A 184 -0.87 11.98 5.20
C VAL A 184 0.32 12.02 6.14
N LEU A 185 0.11 12.60 7.31
CA LEU A 185 1.06 12.55 8.42
C LEU A 185 0.67 11.39 9.34
N SER A 186 1.56 10.41 9.49
CA SER A 186 1.33 9.21 10.27
C SER A 186 2.07 9.21 11.60
N HIS A 187 1.70 8.28 12.50
CA HIS A 187 2.29 8.11 13.83
C HIS A 187 2.27 9.38 14.70
N VAL A 188 1.23 10.20 14.52
CA VAL A 188 1.10 11.47 15.27
C VAL A 188 0.78 11.18 16.74
N ARG A 189 1.71 11.51 17.63
CA ARG A 189 1.55 11.34 19.08
C ARG A 189 0.90 12.56 19.70
N GLN A 190 0.16 12.36 20.79
CA GLN A 190 -0.68 13.41 21.44
C GLN A 190 0.08 14.70 21.81
N PHE A 191 1.35 14.60 22.18
CA PHE A 191 2.18 15.75 22.59
C PHE A 191 3.20 16.19 21.54
N GLN A 192 3.08 15.66 20.32
CA GLN A 192 4.02 15.98 19.26
C GLN A 192 3.61 17.28 18.54
N ASN A 193 4.54 18.21 18.39
CA ASN A 193 4.31 19.39 17.55
C ASN A 193 4.34 18.94 16.07
N SER A 194 3.15 18.71 15.51
CA SER A 194 3.01 18.27 14.13
C SER A 194 3.04 19.40 13.09
N GLU A 195 2.98 20.66 13.52
CA GLU A 195 2.86 21.80 12.61
C GLU A 195 4.11 22.01 11.74
N GLU A 196 5.29 21.85 12.33
CA GLU A 196 6.55 21.93 11.60
C GLU A 196 6.64 20.87 10.48
N TYR A 197 6.20 19.65 10.78
CA TYR A 197 6.15 18.57 9.80
C TYR A 197 5.10 18.82 8.70
N ARG A 198 3.93 19.36 9.07
CA ARG A 198 2.91 19.75 8.09
C ARG A 198 3.43 20.79 7.10
N ASN A 199 4.17 21.75 7.57
CA ASN A 199 4.80 22.78 6.73
C ASN A 199 5.87 22.19 5.82
N ALA A 200 6.72 21.31 6.35
CA ALA A 200 7.76 20.62 5.57
C ALA A 200 7.19 19.73 4.44
N PHE A 201 5.98 19.18 4.60
CA PHE A 201 5.29 18.37 3.58
C PHE A 201 4.44 19.19 2.61
N SER A 202 4.49 20.53 2.67
CA SER A 202 3.68 21.42 1.83
C SER A 202 2.16 21.20 2.02
N GLY A 203 1.74 21.11 3.28
CA GLY A 203 0.38 20.79 3.68
C GLY A 203 0.14 19.29 3.92
N VAL A 204 -0.90 18.98 4.67
CA VAL A 204 -1.31 17.61 5.04
C VAL A 204 -2.83 17.54 5.00
N SER A 205 -3.36 16.60 4.20
CA SER A 205 -4.80 16.36 4.08
C SER A 205 -5.33 15.62 5.31
N TYR A 206 -4.61 14.59 5.76
CA TYR A 206 -5.03 13.72 6.86
C TYR A 206 -3.91 13.48 7.86
N SER A 207 -4.28 13.12 9.09
CA SER A 207 -3.35 12.69 10.13
C SER A 207 -3.82 11.37 10.72
N LEU A 208 -2.93 10.39 10.74
CA LEU A 208 -3.13 9.10 11.40
C LEU A 208 -2.49 9.16 12.78
N PRO A 209 -3.28 9.11 13.85
CA PRO A 209 -2.74 9.10 15.20
C PRO A 209 -1.93 7.83 15.47
N TYR A 210 -0.98 7.93 16.39
CA TYR A 210 -0.31 6.76 16.93
C TYR A 210 -1.31 5.90 17.71
N VAL A 211 -1.32 4.60 17.45
CA VAL A 211 -2.15 3.61 18.12
C VAL A 211 -1.27 2.45 18.58
N ARG A 212 -1.22 2.20 19.89
CA ARG A 212 -0.35 1.17 20.48
C ARG A 212 -0.69 -0.23 19.99
N SER A 213 -1.97 -0.55 19.88
CA SER A 213 -2.39 -1.87 19.41
C SER A 213 -1.95 -2.19 17.97
N LEU A 214 -1.64 -1.19 17.14
CA LEU A 214 -1.02 -1.43 15.83
C LEU A 214 0.42 -1.94 15.95
N GLU A 215 1.21 -1.43 16.89
CA GLU A 215 2.56 -1.97 17.16
C GLU A 215 2.47 -3.42 17.65
N GLU A 216 1.57 -3.70 18.59
CA GLU A 216 1.33 -5.05 19.10
C GLU A 216 0.88 -6.02 17.98
N GLN A 217 0.04 -5.56 17.07
CA GLN A 217 -0.37 -6.35 15.89
C GLN A 217 0.78 -6.62 14.90
N CYS A 218 1.72 -5.69 14.74
CA CYS A 218 2.92 -5.92 13.93
C CYS A 218 3.79 -7.04 14.51
N GLU A 219 3.95 -7.09 15.84
CA GLU A 219 4.76 -8.09 16.52
C GLU A 219 4.11 -9.49 16.54
N THR A 220 2.78 -9.55 16.45
CA THR A 220 1.99 -10.79 16.60
C THR A 220 1.39 -11.31 15.29
N LEU A 221 1.76 -10.75 14.14
CA LEU A 221 1.19 -11.08 12.82
C LEU A 221 -0.34 -10.88 12.75
N ALA A 222 -0.87 -9.95 13.54
CA ALA A 222 -2.30 -9.70 13.70
C ALA A 222 -2.80 -8.44 12.95
N LEU A 223 -2.04 -7.91 12.00
CA LEU A 223 -2.41 -6.68 11.30
C LEU A 223 -3.74 -6.75 10.55
N PHE A 224 -4.17 -7.95 10.16
CA PHE A 224 -5.48 -8.17 9.54
C PHE A 224 -6.63 -8.29 10.56
N GLU A 225 -6.37 -8.29 11.86
CA GLU A 225 -7.41 -8.30 12.89
C GLU A 225 -7.96 -6.89 13.16
N ASP A 226 -9.13 -6.81 13.82
CA ASP A 226 -9.73 -5.55 14.23
C ASP A 226 -8.91 -4.86 15.33
N LEU A 227 -9.01 -3.55 15.40
CA LEU A 227 -8.47 -2.79 16.50
C LEU A 227 -9.47 -2.83 17.67
N THR A 228 -9.01 -3.22 18.85
CA THR A 228 -9.84 -3.35 20.07
C THR A 228 -9.64 -2.20 21.05
N ASP A 229 -8.67 -1.35 20.80
CA ASP A 229 -8.22 -0.24 21.62
C ASP A 229 -9.16 0.96 21.46
N LYS A 230 -9.57 1.59 22.55
CA LYS A 230 -10.37 2.83 22.52
C LYS A 230 -9.63 3.99 21.82
N GLY A 231 -8.29 3.99 21.82
CA GLY A 231 -7.47 4.95 21.10
C GLY A 231 -7.53 4.80 19.57
N ALA A 232 -7.99 3.66 19.06
CA ALA A 232 -8.07 3.38 17.63
C ALA A 232 -9.18 4.13 16.88
N THR A 233 -10.20 4.65 17.60
CA THR A 233 -11.37 5.29 16.98
C THR A 233 -10.97 6.45 16.03
N GLY A 234 -10.00 7.28 16.43
CA GLY A 234 -9.50 8.36 15.59
C GLY A 234 -8.75 7.88 14.35
N TYR A 235 -8.00 6.79 14.48
CA TYR A 235 -7.31 6.15 13.37
C TYR A 235 -8.31 5.55 12.36
N GLU A 236 -9.30 4.80 12.85
CA GLU A 236 -10.34 4.18 12.01
C GLU A 236 -11.20 5.24 11.31
N ALA A 237 -11.51 6.34 11.98
CA ALA A 237 -12.21 7.46 11.38
C ALA A 237 -11.39 8.07 10.23
N ALA A 238 -10.09 8.30 10.43
CA ALA A 238 -9.22 8.82 9.40
C ALA A 238 -9.08 7.84 8.20
N ILE A 239 -9.00 6.53 8.45
CA ILE A 239 -9.00 5.51 7.38
C ILE A 239 -10.29 5.57 6.55
N LYS A 240 -11.46 5.76 7.19
CA LYS A 240 -12.74 5.89 6.49
C LYS A 240 -12.79 7.15 5.62
N GLU A 241 -12.32 8.28 6.12
CA GLU A 241 -12.26 9.53 5.34
C GLU A 241 -11.28 9.42 4.16
N ILE A 242 -10.13 8.79 4.36
CA ILE A 242 -9.17 8.52 3.28
C ILE A 242 -9.82 7.65 2.19
N ILE A 243 -10.54 6.60 2.56
CA ILE A 243 -11.24 5.74 1.59
C ILE A 243 -12.28 6.53 0.80
N LYS A 244 -13.05 7.38 1.49
CA LYS A 244 -14.06 8.24 0.88
C LYS A 244 -13.43 9.18 -0.16
N GLU A 245 -12.31 9.82 0.17
CA GLU A 245 -11.60 10.72 -0.74
C GLU A 245 -10.97 9.96 -1.91
N ALA A 246 -10.29 8.83 -1.60
CA ALA A 246 -9.54 8.08 -2.60
C ALA A 246 -10.41 7.37 -3.63
N PHE A 247 -11.60 6.89 -3.25
CA PHE A 247 -12.45 6.06 -4.12
C PHE A 247 -13.81 6.67 -4.43
N GLY A 248 -14.15 7.81 -3.84
CA GLY A 248 -15.48 8.42 -3.92
C GLY A 248 -16.46 7.81 -2.91
N ASP A 249 -17.58 8.49 -2.73
CA ASP A 249 -18.63 8.03 -1.82
C ASP A 249 -19.29 6.74 -2.34
N GLU A 250 -19.14 5.68 -1.58
CA GLU A 250 -20.12 4.59 -1.47
C GLU A 250 -20.22 4.10 -0.02
#